data_24c6736ffa26ef8efb8edb7eea5c7f0f
#
_entry.id   24c6736ffa26ef8efb8edb7eea5c7f0f
#
_cell.length_a   1.000
_cell.length_b   1.000
_cell.length_c   1.000
_cell.angle_alpha   90.00
_cell.angle_beta   90.00
_cell.angle_gamma   90.00
#
_symmetry.space_group_name_H-M   'P 1'
#
loop_
_entity.id
_entity.type
_entity.pdbx_description
1 polymer ?
#
loop_
_entity_poly.entity_id
_entity_poly.type
_entity_poly.pdbx_seq_one_letter_code
_entity_poly.pdbx_strand_id
1 'polypeptide(L)'
;MSSTQTESFHLTRVPIAETGMLIRKPVAEVFEAIENHKITTKFCFTRSSGRLAVGRPIRWEWQMYDVSIEVTAKAIDTNRRIVVEWPGYSGPTTVEWTFAPVGNGTTFVRVTESGFTGNGDQLVKYVADSTQGFTLMLAGLKAFLEHGVRLNLVGDRYPKGVDEHELTKE
;
A
#
# COMPACT_ATOMS: atom_id res chain seq x y z
N MET A 1 -45.53 -20.66 5.26
CA MET A 1 -44.32 -20.65 4.45
C MET A 1 -43.60 -19.30 4.69
N SER A 2 -42.58 -19.32 5.47
CA SER A 2 -41.81 -18.12 5.76
C SER A 2 -40.89 -17.84 4.58
N SER A 3 -41.18 -16.75 3.83
CA SER A 3 -40.28 -16.28 2.80
C SER A 3 -39.11 -15.58 3.49
N THR A 4 -37.97 -16.26 3.52
CA THR A 4 -36.69 -15.67 3.90
C THR A 4 -36.39 -14.59 2.87
N GLN A 5 -36.70 -13.33 3.21
CA GLN A 5 -36.18 -12.20 2.43
C GLN A 5 -34.67 -12.26 2.55
N THR A 6 -34.01 -12.58 1.46
CA THR A 6 -32.56 -12.43 1.35
C THR A 6 -32.30 -10.92 1.35
N GLU A 7 -31.86 -10.37 2.48
CA GLU A 7 -31.40 -8.98 2.51
C GLU A 7 -30.25 -8.85 1.51
N SER A 8 -30.45 -8.03 0.51
CA SER A 8 -29.40 -7.73 -0.46
C SER A 8 -28.52 -6.62 0.11
N PHE A 9 -27.22 -6.92 0.28
CA PHE A 9 -26.24 -5.96 0.72
C PHE A 9 -25.81 -5.06 -0.46
N HIS A 10 -25.88 -3.75 -0.27
CA HIS A 10 -25.46 -2.78 -1.28
C HIS A 10 -24.46 -1.80 -0.70
N LEU A 11 -23.39 -1.52 -1.47
CA LEU A 11 -22.49 -0.42 -1.17
C LEU A 11 -23.17 0.91 -1.55
N THR A 12 -23.18 1.87 -0.63
CA THR A 12 -23.76 3.20 -0.88
C THR A 12 -22.74 4.17 -1.49
N ARG A 13 -21.48 3.80 -1.49
CA ARG A 13 -20.36 4.56 -2.06
C ARG A 13 -19.23 3.63 -2.43
N VAL A 14 -18.37 4.06 -3.35
CA VAL A 14 -17.13 3.34 -3.66
C VAL A 14 -16.21 3.41 -2.43
N PRO A 15 -15.78 2.27 -1.88
CA PRO A 15 -14.89 2.26 -0.73
C PRO A 15 -13.48 2.68 -1.11
N ILE A 16 -12.72 3.16 -0.14
CA ILE A 16 -11.28 3.42 -0.25
C ILE A 16 -10.52 2.49 0.69
N ALA A 17 -9.29 2.12 0.30
CA ALA A 17 -8.36 1.49 1.23
C ALA A 17 -7.70 2.58 2.08
N GLU A 18 -7.58 2.36 3.38
CA GLU A 18 -6.95 3.29 4.31
C GLU A 18 -6.26 2.54 5.43
N THR A 19 -5.03 2.94 5.72
CA THR A 19 -4.24 2.44 6.85
C THR A 19 -3.24 3.49 7.31
N GLY A 20 -2.69 3.33 8.50
CA GLY A 20 -1.71 4.26 9.05
C GLY A 20 -0.82 3.63 10.12
N MET A 21 0.31 4.27 10.37
CA MET A 21 1.30 3.79 11.34
C MET A 21 2.07 4.97 11.95
N LEU A 22 2.27 4.94 13.25
CA LEU A 22 3.21 5.84 13.93
C LEU A 22 4.63 5.29 13.77
N ILE A 23 5.50 6.10 13.19
CA ILE A 23 6.93 5.82 13.03
C ILE A 23 7.71 6.74 13.98
N ARG A 24 8.55 6.16 14.84
CA ARG A 24 9.36 6.91 15.81
C ARG A 24 10.65 7.43 15.17
N LYS A 25 10.45 8.24 14.12
CA LYS A 25 11.51 8.94 13.38
C LYS A 25 11.00 10.30 12.92
N PRO A 26 11.90 11.29 12.71
CA PRO A 26 11.53 12.60 12.18
C PRO A 26 10.87 12.51 10.80
N VAL A 27 9.98 13.45 10.50
CA VAL A 27 9.22 13.43 9.24
C VAL A 27 10.08 13.42 7.99
N ALA A 28 11.21 14.11 7.99
CA ALA A 28 12.12 14.13 6.84
C ALA A 28 12.71 12.74 6.53
N GLU A 29 13.02 11.96 7.56
CA GLU A 29 13.57 10.61 7.42
C GLU A 29 12.50 9.63 6.92
N VAL A 30 11.27 9.75 7.44
CA VAL A 30 10.14 8.89 7.04
C VAL A 30 9.70 9.21 5.61
N PHE A 31 9.62 10.49 5.25
CA PHE A 31 9.32 10.93 3.89
C PHE A 31 10.35 10.42 2.88
N GLU A 32 11.63 10.59 3.19
CA GLU A 32 12.75 10.10 2.36
C GLU A 32 12.66 8.59 2.12
N ALA A 33 12.23 7.82 3.12
CA ALA A 33 12.11 6.37 2.99
C ALA A 33 11.05 5.93 1.96
N ILE A 34 10.04 6.74 1.71
CA ILE A 34 9.02 6.47 0.68
C ILE A 34 9.42 7.04 -0.68
N GLU A 35 10.01 8.24 -0.70
CA GLU A 35 10.39 8.91 -1.95
C GLU A 35 11.62 8.28 -2.61
N ASN A 36 12.58 7.84 -1.80
CA ASN A 36 13.84 7.28 -2.24
C ASN A 36 13.80 5.74 -2.34
N HIS A 37 13.75 5.24 -3.57
CA HIS A 37 13.67 3.79 -3.83
C HIS A 37 14.83 2.98 -3.21
N LYS A 38 16.00 3.57 -2.99
CA LYS A 38 17.13 2.89 -2.33
C LYS A 38 16.80 2.48 -0.89
N ILE A 39 15.83 3.18 -0.28
CA ILE A 39 15.33 2.87 1.06
C ILE A 39 14.04 2.05 0.96
N THR A 40 13.11 2.43 0.09
CA THR A 40 11.81 1.76 -0.07
C THR A 40 11.95 0.29 -0.43
N THR A 41 12.99 -0.07 -1.18
CA THR A 41 13.30 -1.47 -1.53
C THR A 41 13.64 -2.35 -0.31
N LYS A 42 13.84 -1.78 0.85
CA LYS A 42 14.12 -2.54 2.08
C LYS A 42 12.85 -3.11 2.73
N PHE A 43 11.68 -2.59 2.38
CA PHE A 43 10.41 -2.96 3.05
C PHE A 43 9.17 -3.02 2.13
N CYS A 44 9.27 -2.65 0.86
CA CYS A 44 8.14 -2.60 -0.06
C CYS A 44 8.43 -3.40 -1.33
N PHE A 45 8.64 -2.73 -2.45
CA PHE A 45 9.05 -3.37 -3.70
C PHE A 45 10.54 -3.73 -3.66
N THR A 46 10.98 -4.60 -4.59
CA THR A 46 12.37 -5.10 -4.60
C THR A 46 13.29 -4.30 -5.50
N ARG A 47 12.73 -3.63 -6.53
CA ARG A 47 13.48 -2.85 -7.50
C ARG A 47 12.68 -1.67 -8.02
N SER A 48 13.37 -0.58 -8.35
CA SER A 48 12.80 0.59 -9.02
C SER A 48 13.74 1.10 -10.10
N SER A 49 13.18 1.65 -11.18
CA SER A 49 13.94 2.31 -12.24
C SER A 49 14.47 3.69 -11.84
N GLY A 50 14.03 4.25 -10.72
CA GLY A 50 14.48 5.55 -10.25
C GLY A 50 13.71 6.06 -9.03
N ARG A 51 14.12 7.25 -8.58
CA ARG A 51 13.45 8.00 -7.52
C ARG A 51 12.13 8.59 -8.05
N LEU A 52 11.13 8.73 -7.20
CA LEU A 52 9.88 9.42 -7.53
C LEU A 52 10.17 10.88 -7.96
N ALA A 53 9.56 11.27 -9.08
CA ALA A 53 9.59 12.63 -9.57
C ALA A 53 8.26 12.93 -10.27
N VAL A 54 7.68 14.11 -10.03
CA VAL A 54 6.38 14.49 -10.57
C VAL A 54 6.36 14.40 -12.10
N GLY A 55 5.35 13.72 -12.65
CA GLY A 55 5.13 13.57 -14.08
C GLY A 55 6.07 12.61 -14.80
N ARG A 56 7.02 12.01 -14.09
CA ARG A 56 7.96 11.04 -14.66
C ARG A 56 7.52 9.61 -14.33
N PRO A 57 7.14 8.80 -15.33
CA PRO A 57 6.86 7.39 -15.11
C PRO A 57 8.11 6.66 -14.65
N ILE A 58 7.97 5.84 -13.61
CA ILE A 58 9.00 4.93 -13.12
C ILE A 58 8.43 3.53 -12.99
N ARG A 59 9.30 2.53 -12.97
CA ARG A 59 8.90 1.14 -12.82
C ARG A 59 9.25 0.65 -11.42
N TRP A 60 8.25 0.08 -10.73
CA TRP A 60 8.41 -0.68 -9.50
C TRP A 60 8.23 -2.17 -9.77
N GLU A 61 9.09 -2.99 -9.19
CA GLU A 61 9.08 -4.44 -9.39
C GLU A 61 9.03 -5.17 -8.05
N TRP A 62 8.12 -6.13 -7.95
CA TRP A 62 8.07 -7.15 -6.91
C TRP A 62 8.55 -8.45 -7.52
N GLN A 63 9.87 -8.65 -7.51
CA GLN A 63 10.51 -9.78 -8.20
C GLN A 63 10.07 -11.13 -7.65
N MET A 64 9.76 -11.21 -6.35
CA MET A 64 9.25 -12.42 -5.71
C MET A 64 7.88 -12.86 -6.26
N TYR A 65 7.13 -11.95 -6.86
CA TYR A 65 5.81 -12.20 -7.44
C TYR A 65 5.79 -12.14 -8.97
N ASP A 66 6.94 -11.85 -9.57
CA ASP A 66 7.04 -11.58 -11.01
C ASP A 66 6.08 -10.46 -11.46
N VAL A 67 5.94 -9.42 -10.62
CA VAL A 67 5.08 -8.25 -10.86
C VAL A 67 5.94 -7.03 -11.12
N SER A 68 5.59 -6.31 -12.17
CA SER A 68 6.19 -5.03 -12.57
C SER A 68 5.09 -4.06 -12.95
N ILE A 69 5.10 -2.87 -12.39
CA ILE A 69 4.12 -1.83 -12.69
C ILE A 69 4.81 -0.50 -12.99
N GLU A 70 4.16 0.33 -13.80
CA GLU A 70 4.53 1.71 -14.02
C GLU A 70 3.79 2.60 -13.02
N VAL A 71 4.52 3.50 -12.37
CA VAL A 71 4.01 4.43 -11.36
C VAL A 71 4.36 5.85 -11.77
N THR A 72 3.40 6.75 -11.68
CA THR A 72 3.61 8.18 -11.97
C THR A 72 3.25 9.03 -10.76
N ALA A 73 4.22 9.75 -10.21
CA ALA A 73 3.95 10.72 -9.16
C ALA A 73 3.16 11.91 -9.73
N LYS A 74 2.04 12.23 -9.11
CA LYS A 74 1.17 13.37 -9.44
C LYS A 74 1.46 14.59 -8.57
N ALA A 75 1.89 14.37 -7.34
CA ALA A 75 2.32 15.42 -6.42
C ALA A 75 3.37 14.88 -5.45
N ILE A 76 4.35 15.72 -5.13
CA ILE A 76 5.35 15.48 -4.09
C ILE A 76 5.50 16.79 -3.31
N ASP A 77 4.91 16.84 -2.14
CA ASP A 77 5.02 17.97 -1.22
C ASP A 77 5.97 17.56 -0.09
N THR A 78 7.18 18.06 -0.11
CA THR A 78 8.27 17.64 0.79
C THR A 78 7.84 17.59 2.25
N ASN A 79 8.08 16.45 2.89
CA ASN A 79 7.74 16.15 4.28
C ASN A 79 6.24 16.20 4.62
N ARG A 80 5.36 16.22 3.62
CA ARG A 80 3.92 16.34 3.84
C ARG A 80 3.09 15.31 3.09
N ARG A 81 3.35 15.12 1.77
CA ARG A 81 2.47 14.33 0.94
C ARG A 81 3.17 13.81 -0.31
N ILE A 82 2.86 12.58 -0.69
CA ILE A 82 3.20 11.97 -1.97
C ILE A 82 1.91 11.40 -2.57
N VAL A 83 1.62 11.72 -3.81
CA VAL A 83 0.49 11.16 -4.56
C VAL A 83 1.02 10.49 -5.81
N VAL A 84 0.65 9.24 -6.01
CA VAL A 84 0.98 8.49 -7.21
C VAL A 84 -0.27 7.92 -7.86
N GLU A 85 -0.20 7.73 -9.16
CA GLU A 85 -1.14 6.93 -9.93
C GLU A 85 -0.42 5.68 -10.41
N TRP A 86 -1.07 4.55 -10.29
CA TRP A 86 -0.56 3.27 -10.75
C TRP A 86 -1.69 2.41 -11.33
N PRO A 87 -1.38 1.32 -12.07
CA PRO A 87 -2.37 0.34 -12.46
C PRO A 87 -2.98 -0.31 -11.22
N GLY A 88 -4.29 -0.15 -11.03
CA GLY A 88 -5.02 -0.85 -9.98
C GLY A 88 -5.47 -2.25 -10.44
N TYR A 89 -6.41 -2.84 -9.71
CA TYR A 89 -6.96 -4.17 -10.03
C TYR A 89 -7.79 -4.21 -11.32
N SER A 90 -8.50 -3.12 -11.62
CA SER A 90 -9.42 -3.01 -12.76
C SER A 90 -9.35 -1.66 -13.47
N GLY A 91 -8.23 -0.99 -13.35
CA GLY A 91 -7.98 0.33 -13.93
C GLY A 91 -7.11 1.18 -13.01
N PRO A 92 -6.69 2.37 -13.43
CA PRO A 92 -5.83 3.23 -12.63
C PRO A 92 -6.45 3.59 -11.29
N THR A 93 -5.65 3.55 -10.24
CA THR A 93 -6.00 4.03 -8.90
C THR A 93 -5.00 5.07 -8.44
N THR A 94 -5.41 5.86 -7.45
CA THR A 94 -4.57 6.88 -6.83
C THR A 94 -4.19 6.47 -5.43
N VAL A 95 -2.89 6.48 -5.14
CA VAL A 95 -2.35 6.21 -3.81
C VAL A 95 -1.77 7.50 -3.25
N GLU A 96 -2.17 7.84 -2.02
CA GLU A 96 -1.67 9.01 -1.31
C GLU A 96 -1.05 8.60 0.02
N TRP A 97 0.19 9.02 0.24
CA TRP A 97 0.86 9.01 1.55
C TRP A 97 0.83 10.41 2.13
N THR A 98 0.39 10.54 3.37
CA THR A 98 0.51 11.78 4.15
C THR A 98 1.39 11.55 5.36
N PHE A 99 2.17 12.57 5.70
CA PHE A 99 3.17 12.53 6.76
C PHE A 99 2.88 13.66 7.75
N ALA A 100 2.48 13.31 8.96
CA ALA A 100 2.15 14.26 10.00
C ALA A 100 3.12 14.13 11.18
N PRO A 101 3.91 15.16 11.50
CA PRO A 101 4.69 15.16 12.73
C PRO A 101 3.78 15.04 13.94
N VAL A 102 4.13 14.15 14.89
CA VAL A 102 3.42 13.93 16.14
C VAL A 102 4.42 14.04 17.29
N GLY A 103 4.41 15.17 17.99
CA GLY A 103 5.41 15.44 19.02
C GLY A 103 6.83 15.57 18.45
N ASN A 104 7.83 15.32 19.26
CA ASN A 104 9.23 15.41 18.88
C ASN A 104 9.75 14.09 18.33
N GLY A 105 10.23 14.11 17.07
CA GLY A 105 10.91 12.98 16.45
C GLY A 105 10.04 11.79 16.09
N THR A 106 8.72 11.97 15.99
CA THR A 106 7.78 10.95 15.54
C THR A 106 6.89 11.45 14.41
N THR A 107 6.44 10.53 13.57
CA THR A 107 5.64 10.85 12.37
C THR A 107 4.52 9.83 12.22
N PHE A 108 3.29 10.31 12.07
CA PHE A 108 2.19 9.44 11.65
C PHE A 108 2.13 9.42 10.12
N VAL A 109 2.25 8.23 9.55
CA VAL A 109 2.08 8.01 8.11
C VAL A 109 0.70 7.43 7.88
N ARG A 110 -0.05 8.03 6.98
CA ARG A 110 -1.34 7.52 6.52
C ARG A 110 -1.23 7.22 5.02
N VAL A 111 -1.81 6.10 4.60
CA VAL A 111 -1.89 5.71 3.20
C VAL A 111 -3.34 5.50 2.83
N THR A 112 -3.75 6.06 1.70
CA THR A 112 -5.07 5.81 1.11
C THR A 112 -4.91 5.38 -0.34
N GLU A 113 -5.77 4.47 -0.80
CA GLU A 113 -5.94 4.16 -2.22
C GLU A 113 -7.40 4.32 -2.61
N SER A 114 -7.63 5.05 -3.68
CA SER A 114 -8.96 5.39 -4.18
C SER A 114 -9.05 5.23 -5.70
N GLY A 115 -10.30 5.24 -6.21
CA GLY A 115 -10.54 5.10 -7.65
C GLY A 115 -10.78 3.65 -8.08
N PHE A 116 -11.08 2.75 -7.16
CA PHE A 116 -11.46 1.37 -7.49
C PHE A 116 -12.74 1.32 -8.33
N THR A 117 -12.78 0.41 -9.30
CA THR A 117 -13.94 0.15 -10.16
C THR A 117 -14.25 -1.35 -10.15
N GLY A 118 -15.52 -1.69 -10.22
CA GLY A 118 -15.99 -3.08 -10.21
C GLY A 118 -17.35 -3.23 -9.53
N ASN A 119 -17.84 -4.46 -9.40
CA ASN A 119 -19.03 -4.75 -8.59
C ASN A 119 -18.69 -4.74 -7.09
N GLY A 120 -19.73 -4.86 -6.24
CA GLY A 120 -19.55 -4.76 -4.78
C GLY A 120 -18.57 -5.77 -4.20
N ASP A 121 -18.64 -7.02 -4.61
CA ASP A 121 -17.74 -8.08 -4.13
C ASP A 121 -16.29 -7.82 -4.54
N GLN A 122 -16.10 -7.39 -5.78
CA GLN A 122 -14.76 -6.99 -6.27
C GLN A 122 -14.20 -5.81 -5.48
N LEU A 123 -15.01 -4.78 -5.25
CA LEU A 123 -14.58 -3.59 -4.49
C LEU A 123 -14.17 -3.94 -3.06
N VAL A 124 -14.93 -4.79 -2.37
CA VAL A 124 -14.59 -5.27 -1.02
C VAL A 124 -13.25 -6.01 -1.03
N LYS A 125 -13.06 -6.91 -2.00
CA LYS A 125 -11.81 -7.67 -2.15
C LYS A 125 -10.62 -6.75 -2.41
N TYR A 126 -10.75 -5.80 -3.33
CA TYR A 126 -9.67 -4.88 -3.67
C TYR A 126 -9.26 -4.01 -2.48
N VAL A 127 -10.23 -3.47 -1.75
CA VAL A 127 -9.96 -2.65 -0.56
C VAL A 127 -9.31 -3.46 0.55
N ALA A 128 -9.78 -4.68 0.80
CA ALA A 128 -9.19 -5.56 1.81
C ALA A 128 -7.73 -5.90 1.47
N ASP A 129 -7.47 -6.26 0.22
CA ASP A 129 -6.14 -6.64 -0.27
C ASP A 129 -5.17 -5.45 -0.25
N SER A 130 -5.61 -4.30 -0.74
CA SER A 130 -4.83 -3.06 -0.71
C SER A 130 -4.50 -2.61 0.72
N THR A 131 -5.50 -2.61 1.61
CA THR A 131 -5.29 -2.24 3.02
C THR A 131 -4.28 -3.16 3.70
N GLN A 132 -4.38 -4.47 3.45
CA GLN A 132 -3.42 -5.45 3.96
C GLN A 132 -2.00 -5.16 3.44
N GLY A 133 -1.85 -4.99 2.12
CA GLY A 133 -0.54 -4.74 1.50
C GLY A 133 0.14 -3.49 2.05
N PHE A 134 -0.58 -2.38 2.15
CA PHE A 134 -0.04 -1.16 2.72
C PHE A 134 0.25 -1.26 4.22
N THR A 135 -0.55 -2.01 4.97
CA THR A 135 -0.28 -2.23 6.40
C THR A 135 1.02 -3.03 6.61
N LEU A 136 1.24 -4.07 5.80
CA LEU A 136 2.51 -4.82 5.82
C LEU A 136 3.70 -3.95 5.43
N MET A 137 3.53 -3.11 4.41
CA MET A 137 4.55 -2.15 3.98
C MET A 137 4.91 -1.17 5.12
N LEU A 138 3.93 -0.58 5.78
CA LEU A 138 4.15 0.35 6.90
C LEU A 138 4.77 -0.34 8.11
N ALA A 139 4.40 -1.58 8.41
CA ALA A 139 5.03 -2.36 9.46
C ALA A 139 6.51 -2.65 9.13
N GLY A 140 6.80 -2.96 7.87
CA GLY A 140 8.18 -3.13 7.39
C GLY A 140 8.99 -1.84 7.44
N LEU A 141 8.40 -0.70 7.04
CA LEU A 141 9.00 0.63 7.19
C LEU A 141 9.37 0.92 8.64
N LYS A 142 8.44 0.66 9.57
CA LYS A 142 8.66 0.84 11.01
C LYS A 142 9.82 -0.01 11.51
N ALA A 143 9.81 -1.29 11.21
CA ALA A 143 10.88 -2.21 11.62
C ALA A 143 12.25 -1.78 11.07
N PHE A 144 12.29 -1.34 9.81
CA PHE A 144 13.53 -0.93 9.18
C PHE A 144 14.05 0.41 9.73
N LEU A 145 13.22 1.45 9.80
CA LEU A 145 13.68 2.77 10.26
C LEU A 145 13.99 2.80 11.76
N GLU A 146 13.18 2.15 12.58
CA GLU A 146 13.37 2.20 14.04
C GLU A 146 14.45 1.22 14.53
N HIS A 147 14.62 0.08 13.87
CA HIS A 147 15.45 -1.03 14.36
C HIS A 147 16.47 -1.56 13.35
N GLY A 148 16.49 -1.08 12.12
CA GLY A 148 17.37 -1.58 11.05
C GLY A 148 17.07 -3.03 10.62
N VAL A 149 15.86 -3.53 10.91
CA VAL A 149 15.48 -4.91 10.65
C VAL A 149 14.65 -4.99 9.37
N ARG A 150 14.98 -5.95 8.51
CA ARG A 150 14.21 -6.30 7.31
C ARG A 150 13.41 -7.56 7.60
N LEU A 151 12.10 -7.42 7.77
CA LEU A 151 11.20 -8.53 8.10
C LEU A 151 10.66 -9.28 6.89
N ASN A 152 10.87 -8.76 5.67
CA ASN A 152 10.35 -9.34 4.42
C ASN A 152 8.82 -9.56 4.40
N LEU A 153 8.07 -8.71 5.10
CA LEU A 153 6.63 -8.90 5.31
C LEU A 153 5.83 -8.99 4.00
N VAL A 154 6.15 -8.12 3.03
CA VAL A 154 5.48 -8.12 1.73
C VAL A 154 5.82 -9.39 0.94
N GLY A 155 7.07 -9.84 0.98
CA GLY A 155 7.50 -11.05 0.29
C GLY A 155 6.95 -12.33 0.89
N ASP A 156 6.76 -12.36 2.20
CA ASP A 156 6.32 -13.56 2.93
C ASP A 156 4.78 -13.68 2.99
N ARG A 157 4.04 -12.67 2.51
CA ARG A 157 2.57 -12.71 2.52
C ARG A 157 1.99 -13.79 1.59
N TYR A 158 2.61 -14.02 0.43
CA TYR A 158 2.19 -15.01 -0.56
C TYR A 158 3.37 -15.93 -0.90
N PRO A 159 3.75 -16.83 0.00
CA PRO A 159 4.89 -17.72 -0.21
C PRO A 159 4.60 -18.75 -1.28
N LYS A 160 5.63 -19.12 -2.05
CA LYS A 160 5.51 -20.19 -3.03
C LYS A 160 5.23 -21.53 -2.32
N GLY A 161 4.34 -22.33 -2.90
CA GLY A 161 4.00 -23.65 -2.39
C GLY A 161 2.92 -23.69 -1.29
N VAL A 162 2.34 -22.54 -0.97
CA VAL A 162 1.15 -22.46 -0.11
C VAL A 162 -0.05 -22.10 -0.97
N ASP A 163 -1.03 -23.01 -1.04
CA ASP A 163 -2.33 -22.73 -1.65
C ASP A 163 -3.27 -22.20 -0.56
N GLU A 164 -3.57 -20.91 -0.60
CA GLU A 164 -4.47 -20.28 0.38
C GLU A 164 -5.90 -20.86 0.32
N HIS A 165 -6.30 -21.43 -0.83
CA HIS A 165 -7.60 -22.09 -0.97
C HIS A 165 -7.65 -23.45 -0.26
N GLU A 166 -6.51 -24.08 0.00
CA GLU A 166 -6.47 -25.36 0.75
C GLU A 166 -6.53 -25.14 2.26
N LEU A 167 -6.07 -24.00 2.77
CA LEU A 167 -6.08 -23.68 4.20
C LEU A 167 -7.47 -23.28 4.73
N THR A 168 -8.44 -23.04 3.87
CA THR A 168 -9.82 -22.65 4.23
C THR A 168 -10.85 -23.79 4.10
N LYS A 169 -10.39 -25.02 3.83
CA LYS A 169 -11.25 -26.19 3.72
C LYS A 169 -11.30 -27.01 5.01
N GLU A 170 -11.61 -26.37 6.16
CA GLU A 170 -12.06 -27.07 7.37
C GLU A 170 -13.53 -26.77 7.64
#